data_ab4d5d20099a95de34875dcbced6ce3d
#
_entry.id   ab4d5d20099a95de34875dcbced6ce3d
#
_cell.length_a   1.000
_cell.length_b   1.000
_cell.length_c   1.000
_cell.angle_alpha   90.00
_cell.angle_beta   90.00
_cell.angle_gamma   90.00
#
_symmetry.space_group_name_H-M   'P 1'
#
loop_
_entity.id
_entity.type
_entity.pdbx_description
1 polymer ?
#
loop_
_entity_poly.entity_id
_entity_poly.type
_entity_poly.pdbx_seq_one_letter_code
_entity_poly.pdbx_strand_id
1 'polypeptide(L)'
;VLAFNPDLLVVCFGLNDSNAEMEGLDTYKEALRNIFQPAKQEKIETIFMTPNMMNTDSSKVSPGDILEPLAELFAKRQKEGLFDAYMDAARAVCQEENVTLCDCYAIWKRMYECGVDTTNLLSNGLNHPVRKMHELFAWQLVHTILNN
;
A
#
# COMPACT_ATOMS: atom_id res chain seq x y z
N VAL A 1 3.05 -16.68 -11.08
CA VAL A 1 4.27 -16.35 -10.30
C VAL A 1 4.88 -17.64 -9.78
N LEU A 2 4.16 -18.46 -9.00
CA LEU A 2 4.69 -19.67 -8.36
C LEU A 2 5.35 -20.67 -9.34
N ALA A 3 4.85 -20.76 -10.58
CA ALA A 3 5.42 -21.62 -11.61
C ALA A 3 6.87 -21.29 -11.99
N PHE A 4 7.40 -20.14 -11.56
CA PHE A 4 8.80 -19.75 -11.76
C PHE A 4 9.70 -20.16 -10.59
N ASN A 5 9.16 -20.82 -9.56
CA ASN A 5 9.86 -21.23 -8.35
C ASN A 5 10.76 -20.12 -7.77
N PRO A 6 10.22 -18.94 -7.43
CA PRO A 6 11.02 -17.87 -6.85
C PRO A 6 11.47 -18.24 -5.43
N ASP A 7 12.64 -17.78 -5.03
CA ASP A 7 13.10 -17.88 -3.64
C ASP A 7 12.42 -16.83 -2.76
N LEU A 8 12.10 -15.66 -3.33
CA LEU A 8 11.46 -14.53 -2.65
C LEU A 8 10.29 -13.99 -3.48
N LEU A 9 9.15 -13.77 -2.82
CA LEU A 9 7.97 -13.12 -3.37
C LEU A 9 7.72 -11.80 -2.64
N VAL A 10 7.75 -10.68 -3.35
CA VAL A 10 7.31 -9.38 -2.83
C VAL A 10 5.91 -9.08 -3.34
N VAL A 11 4.99 -8.88 -2.41
CA VAL A 11 3.56 -8.63 -2.68
C VAL A 11 3.24 -7.20 -2.28
N CYS A 12 2.55 -6.44 -3.15
CA CYS A 12 2.12 -5.07 -2.87
C CYS A 12 0.72 -4.83 -3.47
N PHE A 13 -0.31 -4.85 -2.63
CA PHE A 13 -1.71 -4.63 -2.99
C PHE A 13 -2.43 -3.76 -1.93
N GLY A 14 -3.65 -3.31 -2.23
CA GLY A 14 -4.50 -2.59 -1.30
C GLY A 14 -5.08 -1.29 -1.86
N LEU A 15 -4.34 -0.56 -2.73
CA LEU A 15 -4.84 0.70 -3.31
C LEU A 15 -6.10 0.49 -4.15
N ASN A 16 -6.07 -0.45 -5.08
CA ASN A 16 -7.24 -0.75 -5.93
C ASN A 16 -8.32 -1.51 -5.17
N ASP A 17 -7.93 -2.34 -4.22
CA ASP A 17 -8.85 -3.12 -3.38
C ASP A 17 -9.75 -2.20 -2.55
N SER A 18 -9.22 -1.07 -2.08
CA SER A 18 -9.98 -0.07 -1.31
C SER A 18 -11.10 0.62 -2.09
N ASN A 19 -11.19 0.43 -3.41
CA ASN A 19 -12.34 0.89 -4.20
C ASN A 19 -13.64 0.16 -3.84
N ALA A 20 -13.56 -1.01 -3.22
CA ALA A 20 -14.71 -1.75 -2.71
C ALA A 20 -15.19 -1.24 -1.33
N GLU A 21 -14.73 -0.06 -0.88
CA GLU A 21 -15.08 0.56 0.39
C GLU A 21 -14.87 -0.38 1.59
N MET A 22 -15.55 -0.15 2.72
CA MET A 22 -15.43 -1.01 3.91
C MET A 22 -15.98 -2.42 3.68
N GLU A 23 -16.94 -2.58 2.79
CA GLU A 23 -17.55 -3.86 2.43
C GLU A 23 -16.56 -4.81 1.76
N GLY A 24 -15.52 -4.29 1.10
CA GLY A 24 -14.48 -5.07 0.45
C GLY A 24 -13.40 -5.61 1.39
N LEU A 25 -13.38 -5.18 2.65
CA LEU A 25 -12.26 -5.44 3.57
C LEU A 25 -12.03 -6.93 3.84
N ASP A 26 -13.09 -7.71 4.04
CA ASP A 26 -12.96 -9.14 4.30
C ASP A 26 -12.56 -9.90 3.02
N THR A 27 -13.04 -9.48 1.85
CA THR A 27 -12.59 -10.01 0.55
C THR A 27 -11.10 -9.75 0.32
N TYR A 28 -10.62 -8.56 0.69
CA TYR A 28 -9.21 -8.21 0.61
C TYR A 28 -8.34 -9.08 1.52
N LYS A 29 -8.74 -9.28 2.78
CA LYS A 29 -8.04 -10.18 3.71
C LYS A 29 -7.94 -11.60 3.17
N GLU A 30 -9.05 -12.11 2.61
CA GLU A 30 -9.09 -13.44 2.02
C GLU A 30 -8.20 -13.55 0.79
N ALA A 31 -8.17 -12.51 -0.07
CA ALA A 31 -7.28 -12.45 -1.22
C ALA A 31 -5.80 -12.49 -0.80
N LEU A 32 -5.42 -11.80 0.26
CA LEU A 32 -4.06 -11.87 0.80
C LEU A 32 -3.71 -13.28 1.32
N ARG A 33 -4.60 -13.94 2.07
CA ARG A 33 -4.40 -15.33 2.52
C ARG A 33 -4.22 -16.28 1.34
N ASN A 34 -5.03 -16.10 0.29
CA ASN A 34 -4.96 -16.89 -0.94
C ASN A 34 -3.64 -16.70 -1.72
N ILE A 35 -2.90 -15.62 -1.46
CA ILE A 35 -1.55 -15.41 -2.00
C ILE A 35 -0.51 -16.02 -1.05
N PHE A 36 -0.61 -15.77 0.25
CA PHE A 36 0.41 -16.13 1.22
C PHE A 36 0.46 -17.64 1.50
N GLN A 37 -0.69 -18.29 1.62
CA GLN A 37 -0.74 -19.71 1.97
C GLN A 37 -0.12 -20.63 0.91
N PRO A 38 -0.37 -20.47 -0.41
CA PRO A 38 0.34 -21.24 -1.43
C PRO A 38 1.84 -20.95 -1.47
N ALA A 39 2.27 -19.71 -1.31
CA ALA A 39 3.68 -19.37 -1.25
C ALA A 39 4.39 -20.07 -0.07
N LYS A 40 3.74 -20.09 1.10
CA LYS A 40 4.23 -20.79 2.29
C LYS A 40 4.30 -22.31 2.10
N GLN A 41 3.32 -22.92 1.41
CA GLN A 41 3.34 -24.34 1.10
C GLN A 41 4.53 -24.73 0.21
N GLU A 42 4.87 -23.85 -0.75
CA GLU A 42 6.02 -24.01 -1.64
C GLU A 42 7.34 -23.53 -0.98
N LYS A 43 7.32 -23.11 0.29
CA LYS A 43 8.48 -22.60 1.05
C LYS A 43 9.12 -21.37 0.43
N ILE A 44 8.34 -20.54 -0.25
CA ILE A 44 8.77 -19.27 -0.84
C ILE A 44 8.75 -18.22 0.27
N GLU A 45 9.89 -17.58 0.50
CA GLU A 45 9.95 -16.41 1.40
C GLU A 45 9.04 -15.32 0.86
N THR A 46 8.17 -14.77 1.71
CA THR A 46 7.20 -13.77 1.27
C THR A 46 7.31 -12.50 2.10
N ILE A 47 7.40 -11.36 1.41
CA ILE A 47 7.33 -10.02 2.01
C ILE A 47 6.09 -9.32 1.47
N PHE A 48 5.24 -8.83 2.37
CA PHE A 48 4.19 -7.90 2.00
C PHE A 48 4.68 -6.47 2.20
N MET A 49 4.73 -5.69 1.11
CA MET A 49 5.10 -4.29 1.13
C MET A 49 3.84 -3.43 1.02
N THR A 50 3.55 -2.63 2.04
CA THR A 50 2.42 -1.69 1.98
C THR A 50 2.70 -0.56 0.98
N PRO A 51 1.68 -0.10 0.22
CA PRO A 51 1.85 1.02 -0.71
C PRO A 51 2.00 2.37 0.02
N ASN A 52 2.07 3.46 -0.76
CA ASN A 52 2.01 4.84 -0.26
C ASN A 52 0.59 5.24 0.18
N MET A 53 0.48 6.37 0.85
CA MET A 53 -0.81 7.05 1.08
C MET A 53 -1.43 7.52 -0.24
N MET A 54 -2.75 7.65 -0.27
CA MET A 54 -3.47 8.46 -1.26
C MET A 54 -3.22 9.95 -0.98
N ASN A 55 -3.67 10.81 -1.91
CA ASN A 55 -3.64 12.25 -1.69
C ASN A 55 -4.47 12.65 -0.46
N THR A 56 -4.05 13.75 0.16
CA THR A 56 -4.77 14.39 1.28
C THR A 56 -5.32 15.76 0.90
N ASP A 57 -5.01 16.22 -0.32
CA ASP A 57 -5.44 17.50 -0.86
C ASP A 57 -5.80 17.36 -2.34
N SER A 58 -7.07 17.58 -2.70
CA SER A 58 -7.56 17.51 -4.08
C SER A 58 -7.15 18.73 -4.93
N SER A 59 -6.78 19.84 -4.31
CA SER A 59 -6.41 21.08 -5.03
C SER A 59 -5.16 20.98 -5.90
N LYS A 60 -4.42 19.87 -5.80
CA LYS A 60 -3.25 19.62 -6.65
C LYS A 60 -3.61 19.12 -8.05
N VAL A 61 -4.83 18.69 -8.25
CA VAL A 61 -5.38 18.38 -9.57
C VAL A 61 -6.10 19.64 -10.07
N SER A 62 -5.82 20.03 -11.31
CA SER A 62 -6.40 21.27 -11.88
C SER A 62 -7.92 21.17 -11.99
N PRO A 63 -8.64 22.26 -11.71
CA PRO A 63 -10.09 22.30 -11.93
C PRO A 63 -10.44 21.95 -13.38
N GLY A 64 -11.41 21.06 -13.58
CA GLY A 64 -11.84 20.55 -14.88
C GLY A 64 -10.97 19.43 -15.46
N ASP A 65 -9.92 19.00 -14.75
CA ASP A 65 -9.17 17.80 -15.12
C ASP A 65 -10.06 16.55 -14.96
N ILE A 66 -9.86 15.56 -15.84
CA ILE A 66 -10.59 14.26 -15.76
C ILE A 66 -10.33 13.54 -14.44
N LEU A 67 -9.25 13.83 -13.75
CA LEU A 67 -8.87 13.24 -12.47
C LEU A 67 -9.44 14.00 -11.26
N GLU A 68 -10.03 15.19 -11.43
CA GLU A 68 -10.53 16.02 -10.33
C GLU A 68 -11.53 15.27 -9.42
N PRO A 69 -12.57 14.58 -9.95
CA PRO A 69 -13.51 13.84 -9.11
C PRO A 69 -12.84 12.70 -8.32
N LEU A 70 -11.82 12.07 -8.91
CA LEU A 70 -11.04 11.02 -8.24
C LEU A 70 -10.13 11.61 -7.15
N ALA A 71 -9.57 12.80 -7.37
CA ALA A 71 -8.75 13.48 -6.37
C ALA A 71 -9.56 13.83 -5.12
N GLU A 72 -10.78 14.29 -5.29
CA GLU A 72 -11.69 14.55 -4.17
C GLU A 72 -12.06 13.28 -3.43
N LEU A 73 -12.44 12.23 -4.16
CA LEU A 73 -12.82 10.95 -3.59
C LEU A 73 -11.67 10.31 -2.79
N PHE A 74 -10.46 10.31 -3.35
CA PHE A 74 -9.31 9.70 -2.68
C PHE A 74 -8.86 10.50 -1.46
N ALA A 75 -8.87 11.84 -1.55
CA ALA A 75 -8.58 12.69 -0.40
C ALA A 75 -9.59 12.48 0.73
N LYS A 76 -10.87 12.31 0.41
CA LYS A 76 -11.91 11.97 1.37
C LYS A 76 -11.63 10.61 2.02
N ARG A 77 -11.43 9.55 1.22
CA ARG A 77 -11.14 8.19 1.71
C ARG A 77 -9.92 8.13 2.62
N GLN A 78 -8.86 8.87 2.26
CA GLN A 78 -7.64 8.93 3.07
C GLN A 78 -7.91 9.64 4.41
N LYS A 79 -8.63 10.75 4.42
CA LYS A 79 -8.97 11.51 5.64
C LYS A 79 -9.94 10.78 6.55
N GLU A 80 -10.89 10.03 5.99
CA GLU A 80 -11.86 9.24 6.73
C GLU A 80 -11.29 7.91 7.25
N GLY A 81 -10.05 7.56 6.90
CA GLY A 81 -9.37 6.38 7.40
C GLY A 81 -9.74 5.08 6.68
N LEU A 82 -10.45 5.14 5.55
CA LEU A 82 -10.78 3.94 4.78
C LEU A 82 -9.50 3.19 4.37
N PHE A 83 -8.53 3.92 3.84
CA PHE A 83 -7.29 3.29 3.40
C PHE A 83 -6.42 2.83 4.59
N ASP A 84 -6.48 3.52 5.73
CA ASP A 84 -5.88 3.05 6.99
C ASP A 84 -6.43 1.66 7.36
N ALA A 85 -7.75 1.45 7.27
CA ALA A 85 -8.37 0.17 7.60
C ALA A 85 -7.87 -0.99 6.70
N TYR A 86 -7.65 -0.73 5.41
CA TYR A 86 -7.05 -1.71 4.49
C TYR A 86 -5.61 -2.05 4.87
N MET A 87 -4.82 -1.07 5.25
CA MET A 87 -3.44 -1.30 5.68
C MET A 87 -3.37 -2.03 7.02
N ASP A 88 -4.26 -1.71 7.95
CA ASP A 88 -4.37 -2.43 9.22
C ASP A 88 -4.83 -3.89 9.01
N ALA A 89 -5.76 -4.11 8.07
CA ALA A 89 -6.15 -5.46 7.67
C ALA A 89 -4.97 -6.26 7.08
N ALA A 90 -4.16 -5.63 6.22
CA ALA A 90 -2.97 -6.28 5.68
C ALA A 90 -1.94 -6.62 6.77
N ARG A 91 -1.69 -5.72 7.73
CA ARG A 91 -0.82 -5.97 8.89
C ARG A 91 -1.30 -7.17 9.70
N ALA A 92 -2.61 -7.23 9.97
CA ALA A 92 -3.21 -8.33 10.71
C ALA A 92 -3.03 -9.67 9.97
N VAL A 93 -3.30 -9.72 8.66
CA VAL A 93 -3.11 -10.94 7.86
C VAL A 93 -1.62 -11.33 7.78
N CYS A 94 -0.70 -10.39 7.65
CA CYS A 94 0.73 -10.68 7.70
C CYS A 94 1.13 -11.32 9.03
N GLN A 95 0.61 -10.81 10.15
CA GLN A 95 0.85 -11.39 11.48
C GLN A 95 0.24 -12.79 11.62
N GLU A 96 -1.00 -12.99 11.18
CA GLU A 96 -1.70 -14.27 11.20
C GLU A 96 -0.97 -15.35 10.39
N GLU A 97 -0.50 -15.01 9.19
CA GLU A 97 0.14 -15.94 8.26
C GLU A 97 1.67 -16.03 8.47
N ASN A 98 2.23 -15.25 9.41
CA ASN A 98 3.68 -15.15 9.64
C ASN A 98 4.43 -14.72 8.37
N VAL A 99 3.93 -13.67 7.70
CA VAL A 99 4.52 -13.04 6.52
C VAL A 99 5.27 -11.79 6.95
N THR A 100 6.49 -11.62 6.44
CA THR A 100 7.30 -10.44 6.73
C THR A 100 6.65 -9.18 6.17
N LEU A 101 6.54 -8.14 7.01
CA LEU A 101 5.94 -6.86 6.66
C LEU A 101 7.00 -5.80 6.35
N CYS A 102 6.95 -5.23 5.16
CA CYS A 102 7.69 -4.03 4.75
C CYS A 102 6.73 -2.83 4.76
N ASP A 103 6.62 -2.14 5.90
CA ASP A 103 5.58 -1.13 6.13
C ASP A 103 5.97 0.26 5.62
N CYS A 104 5.89 0.47 4.31
CA CYS A 104 6.12 1.76 3.68
C CYS A 104 4.98 2.75 3.98
N TYR A 105 3.73 2.28 4.15
CA TYR A 105 2.60 3.13 4.50
C TYR A 105 2.81 3.85 5.84
N ALA A 106 3.33 3.15 6.84
CA ALA A 106 3.62 3.76 8.14
C ALA A 106 4.63 4.93 8.01
N ILE A 107 5.61 4.82 7.12
CA ILE A 107 6.58 5.89 6.86
C ILE A 107 5.88 7.09 6.20
N TRP A 108 5.04 6.86 5.19
CA TRP A 108 4.26 7.91 4.54
C TRP A 108 3.33 8.61 5.54
N LYS A 109 2.62 7.84 6.37
CA LYS A 109 1.76 8.37 7.43
C LYS A 109 2.54 9.24 8.41
N ARG A 110 3.70 8.78 8.83
CA ARG A 110 4.58 9.54 9.73
C ARG A 110 5.07 10.85 9.11
N MET A 111 5.43 10.85 7.82
CA MET A 111 5.77 12.10 7.11
C MET A 111 4.60 13.08 7.12
N TYR A 112 3.40 12.61 6.80
CA TYR A 112 2.19 13.43 6.84
C TYR A 112 1.92 14.01 8.23
N GLU A 113 1.98 13.20 9.28
CA GLU A 113 1.81 13.62 10.68
C GLU A 113 2.87 14.65 11.12
N CYS A 114 4.06 14.61 10.55
CA CYS A 114 5.12 15.60 10.77
C CYS A 114 4.96 16.87 9.90
N GLY A 115 3.86 17.01 9.16
CA GLY A 115 3.55 18.20 8.37
C GLY A 115 4.11 18.21 6.95
N VAL A 116 4.61 17.08 6.45
CA VAL A 116 5.02 16.97 5.04
C VAL A 116 3.76 16.92 4.18
N ASP A 117 3.69 17.75 3.15
CA ASP A 117 2.66 17.66 2.11
C ASP A 117 2.91 16.41 1.24
N THR A 118 2.34 15.29 1.65
CA THR A 118 2.50 14.01 0.97
C THR A 118 1.82 13.97 -0.40
N THR A 119 0.82 14.84 -0.66
CA THR A 119 0.21 14.95 -1.99
C THR A 119 1.20 15.47 -3.03
N ASN A 120 2.12 16.37 -2.65
CA ASN A 120 3.19 16.82 -3.53
C ASN A 120 4.23 15.73 -3.87
N LEU A 121 4.21 14.61 -3.18
CA LEU A 121 5.06 13.45 -3.45
C LEU A 121 4.39 12.46 -4.43
N LEU A 122 3.20 12.79 -4.94
CA LEU A 122 2.43 11.99 -5.89
C LEU A 122 2.48 12.64 -7.28
N SER A 123 2.93 11.89 -8.28
CA SER A 123 3.15 12.38 -9.65
C SER A 123 1.85 12.75 -10.39
N ASN A 124 0.75 12.09 -10.03
CA ASN A 124 -0.59 12.36 -10.58
C ASN A 124 -1.49 13.14 -9.62
N GLY A 125 -0.97 13.57 -8.46
CA GLY A 125 -1.77 14.21 -7.43
C GLY A 125 -2.80 13.32 -6.74
N LEU A 126 -2.80 12.00 -6.98
CA LEU A 126 -3.77 11.04 -6.42
C LEU A 126 -3.13 9.95 -5.58
N ASN A 127 -2.33 9.07 -6.23
CA ASN A 127 -1.90 7.82 -5.62
C ASN A 127 -0.60 7.23 -6.18
N HIS A 128 0.00 7.82 -7.22
CA HIS A 128 1.25 7.33 -7.79
C HIS A 128 2.43 8.16 -7.30
N PRO A 129 3.41 7.58 -6.59
CA PRO A 129 4.59 8.30 -6.12
C PRO A 129 5.38 8.92 -7.28
N VAL A 130 5.99 10.10 -7.02
CA VAL A 130 7.00 10.62 -7.93
C VAL A 130 8.21 9.69 -7.98
N ARG A 131 8.95 9.68 -9.10
CA ARG A 131 10.08 8.77 -9.30
C ARG A 131 11.05 8.72 -8.12
N LYS A 132 11.37 9.86 -7.52
CA LYS A 132 12.29 9.96 -6.38
C LYS A 132 11.76 9.22 -5.14
N MET A 133 10.46 9.16 -4.95
CA MET A 133 9.88 8.48 -3.78
C MET A 133 9.97 6.95 -3.87
N HIS A 134 10.25 6.37 -5.04
CA HIS A 134 10.55 4.94 -5.14
C HIS A 134 11.84 4.56 -4.41
N GLU A 135 12.76 5.50 -4.17
CA GLU A 135 13.95 5.26 -3.35
C GLU A 135 13.57 4.91 -1.91
N LEU A 136 12.52 5.53 -1.35
CA LEU A 136 12.02 5.19 -0.02
C LEU A 136 11.57 3.73 0.06
N PHE A 137 10.79 3.27 -0.94
CA PHE A 137 10.35 1.88 -1.01
C PHE A 137 11.54 0.92 -1.14
N ALA A 138 12.50 1.25 -2.02
CA ALA A 138 13.69 0.44 -2.21
C ALA A 138 14.52 0.33 -0.92
N TRP A 139 14.77 1.44 -0.23
CA TRP A 139 15.49 1.44 1.04
C TRP A 139 14.79 0.64 2.12
N GLN A 140 13.48 0.82 2.26
CA GLN A 140 12.70 0.09 3.26
C GLN A 140 12.68 -1.41 2.95
N LEU A 141 12.54 -1.79 1.68
CA LEU A 141 12.56 -3.19 1.26
C LEU A 141 13.93 -3.83 1.52
N VAL A 142 15.03 -3.17 1.14
CA VAL A 142 16.39 -3.63 1.42
C VAL A 142 16.62 -3.78 2.94
N HIS A 143 16.19 -2.79 3.72
CA HIS A 143 16.27 -2.87 5.18
C HIS A 143 15.50 -4.08 5.72
N THR A 144 14.30 -4.32 5.22
CA THR A 144 13.47 -5.46 5.62
C THR A 144 14.16 -6.80 5.27
N ILE A 145 14.69 -6.95 4.05
CA ILE A 145 15.38 -8.18 3.61
C ILE A 145 16.62 -8.47 4.46
N LEU A 146 17.41 -7.45 4.80
CA LEU A 146 18.68 -7.65 5.50
C LEU A 146 18.53 -7.84 7.03
N ASN A 147 17.36 -7.53 7.61
CA ASN A 147 17.12 -7.63 9.05
C ASN A 147 16.01 -8.63 9.43
N ASN A 148 15.59 -9.44 8.48
CA ASN A 148 14.58 -10.48 8.68
C ASN A 148 15.21 -11.81 9.13
#